data_17005fc3081c1fe2b2302b92b91740ab
#
_entry.id   17005fc3081c1fe2b2302b92b91740ab
#
_cell.length_a   1.000
_cell.length_b   1.000
_cell.length_c   1.000
_cell.angle_alpha   90.00
_cell.angle_beta   90.00
_cell.angle_gamma   90.00
#
_symmetry.space_group_name_H-M   'P 1'
#
loop_
_entity.id
_entity.type
_entity.pdbx_description
1 polymer ?
#
loop_
_entity_poly.entity_id
_entity_poly.type
_entity_poly.pdbx_seq_one_letter_code
_entity_poly.pdbx_strand_id
1 'polypeptide(L)'
;VPPPPTPPVAPPPPITPAPPPPPEGATDPDLTAGETAPPPPPPEPAPVAPPSDPAVPDVPVAGGSLPGTGAPPTPGARPAEGAVVPLYRVETAAYAVVPPLLRETSLASLGTFHERQGEQRLLYNQGAFRTAWGRLVGQSSEIHWKGDAQPGFDGDVMGLQAGLDVWAAASDNHRNQIGVFVGRTRAQGKTTGLALGWENVQVGQNRLDDKHVGLYWTFTDSTGGYIDAVAMQSRYDGRVRSSRGLGFGIKGDGTSVSVEAGKPLLHVGQSAWWLEPQVQVIWQRTSLDDRRDEVSSVRFDNDNAWTGRVGLRLAGDYQLADNGWQPYFKLNYWHGRSGEDRVGFDNDTIINSQRSRALEAGVGVVGRFNRTISAYAVADYTRELGGDRNEKRRIIEGNIGLRADW
;
A
#
# COMPACT_ATOMS: atom_id res chain seq x y z
N VAL A 1 45.66 -31.08 5.77
CA VAL A 1 44.43 -30.54 6.39
C VAL A 1 43.34 -31.56 6.12
N PRO A 2 42.74 -32.20 7.13
CA PRO A 2 41.65 -33.14 6.92
C PRO A 2 40.37 -32.40 6.50
N PRO A 3 39.48 -33.05 5.73
CA PRO A 3 38.21 -32.42 5.29
C PRO A 3 37.28 -32.21 6.48
N PRO A 4 36.37 -31.20 6.41
CA PRO A 4 35.42 -30.91 7.46
C PRO A 4 34.36 -32.03 7.62
N PRO A 5 33.84 -32.25 8.83
CA PRO A 5 32.85 -33.28 9.08
C PRO A 5 31.51 -32.96 8.39
N THR A 6 30.92 -34.00 7.84
CA THR A 6 29.56 -33.97 7.23
C THR A 6 28.52 -33.59 8.26
N PRO A 7 27.54 -32.73 7.93
CA PRO A 7 26.43 -32.41 8.82
C PRO A 7 25.49 -33.60 9.05
N PRO A 8 24.88 -33.73 10.23
CA PRO A 8 23.99 -34.83 10.55
C PRO A 8 22.70 -34.78 9.68
N VAL A 9 22.32 -35.99 9.24
CA VAL A 9 21.09 -36.22 8.45
C VAL A 9 19.88 -35.97 9.34
N ALA A 10 18.92 -35.16 8.86
CA ALA A 10 17.66 -34.89 9.54
C ALA A 10 16.83 -36.19 9.69
N PRO A 11 16.12 -36.39 10.82
CA PRO A 11 15.25 -37.53 10.98
C PRO A 11 14.06 -37.48 10.03
N PRO A 12 13.53 -38.63 9.57
CA PRO A 12 12.36 -38.68 8.71
C PRO A 12 11.11 -38.19 9.44
N PRO A 13 10.11 -37.60 8.72
CA PRO A 13 8.86 -37.14 9.32
C PRO A 13 8.05 -38.31 9.90
N PRO A 14 7.27 -38.08 10.97
CA PRO A 14 6.44 -39.11 11.57
C PRO A 14 5.35 -39.58 10.59
N ILE A 15 5.18 -40.91 10.54
CA ILE A 15 4.17 -41.57 9.73
C ILE A 15 2.83 -41.43 10.46
N THR A 16 1.87 -40.76 9.86
CA THR A 16 0.50 -40.68 10.34
C THR A 16 -0.21 -42.03 10.05
N PRO A 17 -0.76 -42.73 11.04
CA PRO A 17 -1.54 -43.97 10.79
C PRO A 17 -2.80 -43.69 9.99
N ALA A 18 -3.12 -44.58 9.07
CA ALA A 18 -4.32 -44.52 8.26
C ALA A 18 -5.60 -44.72 9.15
N PRO A 19 -6.72 -44.06 8.82
CA PRO A 19 -7.96 -44.25 9.53
C PRO A 19 -8.48 -45.70 9.37
N PRO A 20 -9.14 -46.26 10.39
CA PRO A 20 -9.70 -47.63 10.34
C PRO A 20 -10.83 -47.71 9.30
N PRO A 21 -11.01 -48.88 8.65
CA PRO A 21 -12.13 -49.10 7.74
C PRO A 21 -13.47 -49.08 8.48
N PRO A 22 -14.57 -48.73 7.79
CA PRO A 22 -15.89 -48.76 8.37
C PRO A 22 -16.33 -50.22 8.68
N PRO A 23 -17.16 -50.44 9.73
CA PRO A 23 -17.63 -51.79 10.10
C PRO A 23 -18.55 -52.38 9.04
N GLU A 24 -18.27 -53.61 8.63
CA GLU A 24 -19.16 -54.41 7.81
C GLU A 24 -20.35 -54.94 8.64
N GLY A 25 -21.55 -54.80 8.05
CA GLY A 25 -22.64 -55.77 8.20
C GLY A 25 -23.41 -55.78 9.52
N ALA A 26 -24.55 -55.11 9.55
CA ALA A 26 -25.70 -55.59 10.32
C ALA A 26 -26.83 -55.94 9.34
N THR A 27 -27.00 -57.21 9.06
CA THR A 27 -28.20 -57.80 8.44
C THR A 27 -29.26 -57.87 9.51
N ASP A 28 -30.36 -57.21 9.30
CA ASP A 28 -31.57 -57.32 10.12
C ASP A 28 -32.46 -58.42 9.53
N PRO A 29 -32.76 -59.47 10.26
CA PRO A 29 -33.75 -60.51 9.87
C PRO A 29 -35.07 -60.26 10.59
N ASP A 30 -36.01 -59.61 9.97
CA ASP A 30 -37.43 -59.96 10.11
C ASP A 30 -38.35 -58.98 9.33
N LEU A 31 -38.88 -59.42 8.21
CA LEU A 31 -40.10 -58.87 7.64
C LEU A 31 -40.89 -60.01 7.01
N THR A 32 -41.79 -60.52 7.81
CA THR A 32 -42.90 -61.41 7.40
C THR A 32 -43.87 -60.62 6.52
N ALA A 33 -44.22 -61.30 5.48
CA ALA A 33 -45.29 -61.17 4.50
C ALA A 33 -46.49 -60.24 4.78
N GLY A 34 -46.84 -59.49 3.74
CA GLY A 34 -48.20 -59.27 3.32
C GLY A 34 -48.83 -57.93 3.55
N GLU A 35 -48.50 -57.01 2.61
CA GLU A 35 -49.50 -56.01 2.22
C GLU A 35 -49.12 -55.47 0.82
N THR A 36 -50.02 -55.62 -0.14
CA THR A 36 -49.91 -55.13 -1.52
C THR A 36 -50.00 -53.63 -1.51
N ALA A 37 -48.92 -53.00 -1.73
CA ALA A 37 -48.85 -51.52 -1.96
C ALA A 37 -49.65 -51.13 -3.23
N PRO A 38 -50.40 -50.00 -3.22
CA PRO A 38 -51.06 -49.49 -4.40
C PRO A 38 -50.02 -49.10 -5.47
N PRO A 39 -50.37 -49.20 -6.75
CA PRO A 39 -49.44 -48.87 -7.83
C PRO A 39 -48.97 -47.40 -7.71
N PRO A 40 -47.71 -47.12 -8.01
CA PRO A 40 -47.19 -45.76 -7.94
C PRO A 40 -47.99 -44.85 -8.92
N PRO A 41 -48.22 -43.57 -8.54
CA PRO A 41 -48.86 -42.63 -9.44
C PRO A 41 -48.00 -42.47 -10.71
N PRO A 42 -48.65 -42.17 -11.88
CA PRO A 42 -47.89 -41.91 -13.09
C PRO A 42 -46.86 -40.80 -12.89
N PRO A 43 -45.69 -40.89 -13.49
CA PRO A 43 -44.66 -39.88 -13.34
C PRO A 43 -45.22 -38.54 -13.78
N GLU A 44 -45.04 -37.50 -12.92
CA GLU A 44 -45.31 -36.12 -13.26
C GLU A 44 -44.56 -35.80 -14.58
N PRO A 45 -45.19 -35.13 -15.54
CA PRO A 45 -44.51 -34.70 -16.74
C PRO A 45 -43.30 -33.83 -16.31
N ALA A 46 -42.13 -34.19 -16.81
CA ALA A 46 -40.92 -33.44 -16.58
C ALA A 46 -41.16 -31.92 -16.82
N PRO A 47 -40.70 -31.03 -15.94
CA PRO A 47 -40.86 -29.61 -16.15
C PRO A 47 -40.28 -29.26 -17.51
N VAL A 48 -41.15 -28.66 -18.35
CA VAL A 48 -40.73 -28.14 -19.68
C VAL A 48 -39.62 -27.18 -19.41
N ALA A 49 -38.42 -27.47 -19.91
CA ALA A 49 -37.29 -26.58 -19.85
C ALA A 49 -37.73 -25.21 -20.38
N PRO A 50 -37.46 -24.11 -19.67
CA PRO A 50 -37.73 -22.78 -20.19
C PRO A 50 -37.09 -22.68 -21.60
N PRO A 51 -37.70 -21.95 -22.53
CA PRO A 51 -37.12 -21.77 -23.85
C PRO A 51 -35.68 -21.30 -23.67
N SER A 52 -34.75 -22.01 -24.30
CA SER A 52 -33.35 -21.62 -24.35
C SER A 52 -33.30 -20.18 -24.88
N ASP A 53 -32.83 -19.26 -24.01
CA ASP A 53 -32.48 -17.92 -24.45
C ASP A 53 -31.65 -18.00 -25.74
N PRO A 54 -31.90 -17.10 -26.71
CA PRO A 54 -31.12 -17.06 -27.92
C PRO A 54 -29.64 -17.02 -27.54
N ALA A 55 -28.87 -17.93 -28.08
CA ALA A 55 -27.48 -18.16 -27.74
C ALA A 55 -26.73 -16.84 -27.53
N VAL A 56 -26.53 -16.47 -26.29
CA VAL A 56 -25.46 -15.55 -25.92
C VAL A 56 -24.22 -16.18 -26.52
N PRO A 57 -23.47 -15.47 -27.40
CA PRO A 57 -22.25 -16.05 -27.97
C PRO A 57 -21.43 -16.56 -26.80
N ASP A 58 -20.91 -17.77 -26.93
CA ASP A 58 -20.08 -18.43 -25.93
C ASP A 58 -18.96 -17.49 -25.48
N VAL A 59 -19.30 -16.60 -24.55
CA VAL A 59 -18.29 -15.98 -23.72
C VAL A 59 -17.70 -17.16 -22.99
N PRO A 60 -16.41 -17.47 -23.15
CA PRO A 60 -15.82 -18.58 -22.44
C PRO A 60 -16.16 -18.41 -20.98
N VAL A 61 -17.11 -19.19 -20.51
CA VAL A 61 -17.44 -19.22 -19.09
C VAL A 61 -16.16 -19.68 -18.45
N ALA A 62 -15.52 -18.79 -17.73
CA ALA A 62 -14.41 -19.17 -16.88
C ALA A 62 -14.97 -20.09 -15.80
N GLY A 63 -15.42 -21.25 -16.21
CA GLY A 63 -15.98 -22.31 -15.38
C GLY A 63 -14.90 -23.13 -14.68
N GLY A 64 -13.69 -22.61 -14.63
CA GLY A 64 -12.57 -23.20 -13.92
C GLY A 64 -11.99 -22.19 -12.93
N SER A 65 -11.55 -22.67 -11.80
CA SER A 65 -10.63 -21.91 -10.95
C SER A 65 -9.43 -21.50 -11.80
N LEU A 66 -9.04 -20.22 -11.69
CA LEU A 66 -7.81 -19.76 -12.32
C LEU A 66 -6.64 -20.63 -11.83
N PRO A 67 -5.72 -21.02 -12.70
CA PRO A 67 -4.56 -21.80 -12.28
C PRO A 67 -3.84 -21.11 -11.14
N GLY A 68 -3.71 -21.79 -10.00
CA GLY A 68 -3.03 -21.30 -8.80
C GLY A 68 -3.88 -20.51 -7.82
N THR A 69 -5.14 -20.20 -8.08
CA THR A 69 -5.99 -19.48 -7.12
C THR A 69 -6.90 -20.40 -6.30
N GLY A 70 -7.27 -21.55 -6.85
CA GLY A 70 -8.16 -22.52 -6.17
C GLY A 70 -9.56 -22.01 -5.84
N ALA A 71 -9.85 -20.72 -6.04
CA ALA A 71 -11.12 -20.10 -5.71
C ALA A 71 -11.88 -19.70 -6.99
N PRO A 72 -13.22 -19.89 -7.02
CA PRO A 72 -14.04 -19.38 -8.10
C PRO A 72 -14.04 -17.83 -8.06
N PRO A 73 -14.24 -17.16 -9.19
CA PRO A 73 -14.40 -15.72 -9.25
C PRO A 73 -15.55 -15.25 -8.35
N THR A 74 -15.41 -14.06 -7.78
CA THR A 74 -16.42 -13.51 -6.86
C THR A 74 -17.76 -13.28 -7.58
N PRO A 75 -18.89 -13.73 -7.03
CA PRO A 75 -20.20 -13.43 -7.59
C PRO A 75 -20.41 -11.92 -7.72
N GLY A 76 -20.96 -11.47 -8.84
CA GLY A 76 -21.18 -10.04 -9.11
C GLY A 76 -20.08 -9.33 -9.88
N ALA A 77 -18.95 -9.98 -10.11
CA ALA A 77 -17.88 -9.48 -10.98
C ALA A 77 -18.19 -9.64 -12.50
N ARG A 78 -19.39 -10.10 -12.84
CA ARG A 78 -19.84 -10.31 -14.22
C ARG A 78 -20.12 -8.98 -14.89
N PRO A 79 -19.57 -8.73 -16.09
CA PRO A 79 -19.88 -7.53 -16.85
C PRO A 79 -21.37 -7.38 -17.16
N ALA A 80 -21.82 -6.14 -17.36
CA ALA A 80 -23.18 -5.88 -17.82
C ALA A 80 -23.43 -6.53 -19.18
N GLU A 81 -24.66 -6.98 -19.40
CA GLU A 81 -25.06 -7.59 -20.66
C GLU A 81 -24.80 -6.62 -21.84
N GLY A 82 -24.16 -7.11 -22.90
CA GLY A 82 -23.75 -6.29 -24.05
C GLY A 82 -22.45 -5.50 -23.87
N ALA A 83 -21.81 -5.54 -22.71
CA ALA A 83 -20.51 -4.92 -22.53
C ALA A 83 -19.39 -5.73 -23.20
N VAL A 84 -18.50 -5.04 -23.90
CA VAL A 84 -17.25 -5.67 -24.39
C VAL A 84 -16.33 -5.91 -23.20
N VAL A 85 -16.05 -7.17 -22.91
CA VAL A 85 -15.21 -7.57 -21.77
C VAL A 85 -13.83 -7.92 -22.28
N PRO A 86 -12.79 -7.19 -21.88
CA PRO A 86 -11.43 -7.58 -22.23
C PRO A 86 -11.05 -8.86 -21.48
N LEU A 87 -10.57 -9.84 -22.25
CA LEU A 87 -10.06 -11.11 -21.71
C LEU A 87 -8.55 -11.00 -21.43
N TYR A 88 -8.19 -10.11 -20.51
CA TYR A 88 -6.79 -9.97 -20.14
C TYR A 88 -6.25 -11.26 -19.51
N ARG A 89 -5.01 -11.59 -19.87
CA ARG A 89 -4.29 -12.64 -19.15
C ARG A 89 -4.00 -12.20 -17.71
N VAL A 90 -3.77 -13.14 -16.83
CA VAL A 90 -3.55 -12.91 -15.40
C VAL A 90 -2.37 -11.95 -15.13
N GLU A 91 -1.33 -12.05 -15.94
CA GLU A 91 -0.11 -11.23 -15.83
C GLU A 91 -0.36 -9.74 -16.08
N THR A 92 -1.38 -9.40 -16.87
CA THR A 92 -1.68 -8.01 -17.23
C THR A 92 -1.89 -7.14 -15.99
N ALA A 93 -2.81 -7.50 -15.12
CA ALA A 93 -3.04 -6.76 -13.89
C ALA A 93 -1.90 -6.93 -12.88
N ALA A 94 -1.26 -8.12 -12.84
CA ALA A 94 -0.12 -8.36 -11.95
C ALA A 94 1.06 -7.42 -12.24
N TYR A 95 1.28 -7.06 -13.51
CA TYR A 95 2.36 -6.15 -13.90
C TYR A 95 1.91 -4.68 -13.90
N ALA A 96 0.65 -4.40 -14.21
CA ALA A 96 0.10 -3.05 -14.24
C ALA A 96 0.05 -2.38 -12.86
N VAL A 97 0.10 -3.15 -11.76
CA VAL A 97 0.15 -2.61 -10.39
C VAL A 97 1.52 -2.03 -10.02
N VAL A 98 2.59 -2.38 -10.74
CA VAL A 98 3.97 -2.06 -10.32
C VAL A 98 4.24 -0.55 -10.27
N PRO A 99 3.94 0.26 -11.32
CA PRO A 99 4.20 1.68 -11.28
C PRO A 99 3.46 2.41 -10.15
N PRO A 100 2.12 2.27 -9.98
CA PRO A 100 1.41 2.96 -8.92
C PRO A 100 1.83 2.49 -7.53
N LEU A 101 2.17 1.21 -7.33
CA LEU A 101 2.64 0.71 -6.03
C LEU A 101 4.01 1.29 -5.65
N LEU A 102 4.93 1.46 -6.59
CA LEU A 102 6.21 2.12 -6.32
C LEU A 102 6.04 3.59 -5.97
N ARG A 103 5.09 4.30 -6.59
CA ARG A 103 4.75 5.67 -6.19
C ARG A 103 4.24 5.75 -4.76
N GLU A 104 3.32 4.86 -4.37
CA GLU A 104 2.83 4.78 -2.99
C GLU A 104 3.97 4.47 -2.00
N THR A 105 4.86 3.55 -2.35
CA THR A 105 6.04 3.23 -1.53
C THR A 105 6.94 4.45 -1.34
N SER A 106 7.14 5.24 -2.40
CA SER A 106 7.93 6.48 -2.32
C SER A 106 7.21 7.59 -1.55
N LEU A 107 5.87 7.68 -1.59
CA LEU A 107 5.09 8.60 -0.75
C LEU A 107 5.25 8.25 0.74
N ALA A 108 5.16 6.98 1.11
CA ALA A 108 5.42 6.51 2.47
C ALA A 108 6.85 6.84 2.94
N SER A 109 7.82 6.71 2.03
CA SER A 109 9.22 7.07 2.30
C SER A 109 9.40 8.57 2.49
N LEU A 110 8.71 9.39 1.70
CA LEU A 110 8.82 10.84 1.78
C LEU A 110 8.23 11.38 3.08
N GLY A 111 6.99 10.99 3.41
CA GLY A 111 6.25 11.45 4.59
C GLY A 111 6.01 12.96 4.63
N THR A 112 5.50 13.43 5.75
CA THR A 112 5.37 14.86 6.07
C THR A 112 6.55 15.34 6.91
N PHE A 113 6.68 16.66 7.08
CA PHE A 113 7.71 17.25 7.93
C PHE A 113 7.69 16.69 9.36
N HIS A 114 6.51 16.65 9.99
CA HIS A 114 6.37 16.16 11.36
C HIS A 114 6.59 14.65 11.49
N GLU A 115 6.28 13.86 10.48
CA GLU A 115 6.54 12.42 10.44
C GLU A 115 8.02 12.08 10.22
N ARG A 116 8.81 13.02 9.71
CA ARG A 116 10.24 12.84 9.49
C ARG A 116 11.07 13.41 10.62
N GLN A 117 10.75 14.60 11.10
CA GLN A 117 11.57 15.33 12.05
C GLN A 117 10.92 15.54 13.44
N GLY A 118 9.68 15.08 13.63
CA GLY A 118 8.93 15.35 14.86
C GLY A 118 8.57 16.83 15.02
N GLU A 119 8.32 17.25 16.26
CA GLU A 119 7.94 18.62 16.56
C GLU A 119 9.16 19.47 16.94
N GLN A 120 9.30 20.60 16.28
CA GLN A 120 10.44 21.51 16.52
C GLN A 120 10.12 22.66 17.48
N ARG A 121 8.86 22.93 17.80
CA ARG A 121 8.46 23.99 18.72
C ARG A 121 8.98 23.78 20.14
N LEU A 122 9.08 22.54 20.58
CA LEU A 122 9.66 22.20 21.88
C LEU A 122 11.16 22.55 22.00
N LEU A 123 11.81 22.88 20.88
CA LEU A 123 13.26 23.13 20.78
C LEU A 123 13.58 24.63 20.52
N TYR A 124 12.59 25.48 20.55
CA TYR A 124 12.65 26.85 20.02
C TYR A 124 13.72 27.75 20.64
N ASN A 125 14.03 27.57 21.91
CA ASN A 125 14.91 28.46 22.66
C ASN A 125 16.40 28.05 22.65
N GLN A 126 16.83 27.16 21.77
CA GLN A 126 18.17 26.56 21.84
C GLN A 126 19.18 27.10 20.81
N GLY A 127 18.81 28.10 20.00
CA GLY A 127 19.71 28.64 18.98
C GLY A 127 19.94 27.72 17.78
N ALA A 128 21.12 27.77 17.17
CA ALA A 128 21.51 26.85 16.10
C ALA A 128 21.93 25.51 16.69
N PHE A 129 21.27 24.44 16.32
CA PHE A 129 21.66 23.08 16.67
C PHE A 129 21.51 22.18 15.43
N ARG A 130 22.25 21.09 15.41
CA ARG A 130 22.14 20.03 14.39
C ARG A 130 21.31 18.89 14.96
N THR A 131 20.67 18.18 14.07
CA THR A 131 19.80 17.06 14.42
C THR A 131 20.26 15.80 13.70
N ALA A 132 20.23 14.68 14.41
CA ALA A 132 20.14 13.35 13.78
C ALA A 132 18.79 12.74 14.12
N TRP A 133 18.22 12.05 13.16
CA TRP A 133 16.91 11.42 13.34
C TRP A 133 16.86 10.04 12.68
N GLY A 134 15.99 9.19 13.20
CA GLY A 134 15.68 7.91 12.59
C GLY A 134 14.20 7.61 12.75
N ARG A 135 13.59 6.98 11.74
CA ARG A 135 12.19 6.58 11.80
C ARG A 135 11.94 5.21 11.21
N LEU A 136 10.90 4.56 11.73
CA LEU A 136 10.26 3.38 11.19
C LEU A 136 8.87 3.75 10.72
N VAL A 137 8.49 3.31 9.54
CA VAL A 137 7.14 3.41 9.00
C VAL A 137 6.61 2.02 8.69
N GLY A 138 5.36 1.76 9.04
CA GLY A 138 4.65 0.54 8.71
C GLY A 138 3.24 0.86 8.24
N GLN A 139 2.84 0.30 7.09
CA GLN A 139 1.49 0.46 6.55
C GLN A 139 0.88 -0.90 6.27
N SER A 140 -0.43 -1.05 6.54
CA SER A 140 -1.26 -2.09 5.96
C SER A 140 -2.18 -1.42 4.95
N SER A 141 -2.13 -1.86 3.69
CA SER A 141 -2.69 -1.14 2.55
C SER A 141 -3.57 -2.04 1.71
N GLU A 142 -4.80 -1.59 1.45
CA GLU A 142 -5.72 -2.16 0.48
C GLU A 142 -6.06 -1.05 -0.52
N ILE A 143 -5.47 -1.12 -1.72
CA ILE A 143 -5.58 -0.07 -2.74
C ILE A 143 -5.99 -0.70 -4.06
N HIS A 144 -7.01 -0.11 -4.71
CA HIS A 144 -7.42 -0.44 -6.06
C HIS A 144 -7.36 0.83 -6.92
N TRP A 145 -6.62 0.78 -8.00
CA TRP A 145 -6.48 1.89 -8.94
C TRP A 145 -7.45 1.72 -10.12
N LYS A 146 -7.96 2.85 -10.59
CA LYS A 146 -8.75 2.90 -11.80
C LYS A 146 -7.87 2.69 -13.03
N GLY A 147 -8.29 1.84 -13.94
CA GLY A 147 -7.57 1.56 -15.18
C GLY A 147 -8.16 0.36 -15.92
N ASP A 148 -7.59 0.06 -17.09
CA ASP A 148 -8.08 -1.00 -17.97
C ASP A 148 -8.03 -2.37 -17.28
N ALA A 149 -6.95 -2.67 -16.58
CA ALA A 149 -6.78 -3.93 -15.84
C ALA A 149 -7.23 -3.86 -14.38
N GLN A 150 -7.71 -2.70 -13.90
CA GLN A 150 -8.18 -2.48 -12.53
C GLN A 150 -7.23 -3.06 -11.46
N PRO A 151 -5.93 -2.72 -11.50
CA PRO A 151 -4.97 -3.34 -10.61
C PRO A 151 -5.24 -2.97 -9.15
N GLY A 152 -5.12 -3.94 -8.26
CA GLY A 152 -5.25 -3.77 -6.83
C GLY A 152 -4.07 -4.37 -6.07
N PHE A 153 -3.81 -3.84 -4.89
CA PHE A 153 -2.79 -4.31 -3.95
C PHE A 153 -3.38 -4.46 -2.56
N ASP A 154 -3.13 -5.60 -1.94
CA ASP A 154 -3.47 -5.91 -0.54
C ASP A 154 -2.22 -6.46 0.14
N GLY A 155 -1.62 -5.67 1.02
CA GLY A 155 -0.36 -6.02 1.64
C GLY A 155 0.21 -4.93 2.53
N ASP A 156 1.48 -5.12 2.90
CA ASP A 156 2.18 -4.28 3.84
C ASP A 156 3.31 -3.49 3.17
N VAL A 157 3.53 -2.27 3.69
CA VAL A 157 4.69 -1.44 3.37
C VAL A 157 5.46 -1.19 4.65
N MET A 158 6.75 -1.47 4.66
CA MET A 158 7.62 -1.27 5.82
C MET A 158 8.87 -0.50 5.41
N GLY A 159 9.20 0.54 6.16
CA GLY A 159 10.33 1.41 5.88
C GLY A 159 11.16 1.75 7.12
N LEU A 160 12.45 1.97 6.86
CA LEU A 160 13.42 2.50 7.81
C LEU A 160 14.17 3.66 7.14
N GLN A 161 14.31 4.77 7.85
CA GLN A 161 15.09 5.92 7.43
C GLN A 161 15.95 6.45 8.56
N ALA A 162 17.10 7.04 8.20
CA ALA A 162 17.93 7.81 9.11
C ALA A 162 18.49 9.03 8.37
N GLY A 163 18.59 10.14 9.05
CA GLY A 163 19.09 11.39 8.51
C GLY A 163 19.80 12.24 9.54
N LEU A 164 20.52 13.24 9.05
CA LEU A 164 21.24 14.18 9.90
C LEU A 164 21.37 15.54 9.20
N ASP A 165 21.43 16.59 10.01
CA ASP A 165 21.71 17.94 9.54
C ASP A 165 23.23 18.06 9.28
N VAL A 166 23.56 18.43 8.04
CA VAL A 166 24.95 18.75 7.65
C VAL A 166 25.27 20.22 7.93
N TRP A 167 24.25 21.08 7.94
CA TRP A 167 24.37 22.49 8.23
C TRP A 167 23.14 23.01 8.99
N ALA A 168 23.38 23.90 9.97
CA ALA A 168 22.35 24.61 10.69
C ALA A 168 22.79 26.02 11.00
N ALA A 169 21.87 27.00 10.85
CA ALA A 169 22.07 28.39 11.23
C ALA A 169 20.80 28.93 11.87
N ALA A 170 20.95 29.74 12.88
CA ALA A 170 19.86 30.43 13.56
C ALA A 170 20.16 31.93 13.70
N SER A 171 19.11 32.71 13.66
CA SER A 171 19.05 34.10 14.08
C SER A 171 17.97 34.26 15.13
N ASP A 172 17.76 35.46 15.65
CA ASP A 172 16.77 35.71 16.70
C ASP A 172 15.34 35.30 16.32
N ASN A 173 15.01 35.30 15.03
CA ASN A 173 13.65 35.10 14.53
C ASN A 173 13.46 33.87 13.65
N HIS A 174 14.51 33.18 13.24
CA HIS A 174 14.39 32.02 12.37
C HIS A 174 15.58 31.08 12.46
N ARG A 175 15.35 29.85 12.05
CA ARG A 175 16.35 28.79 11.92
C ARG A 175 16.27 28.15 10.55
N ASN A 176 17.42 27.84 9.97
CA ASN A 176 17.57 27.08 8.76
C ASN A 176 18.40 25.82 9.03
N GLN A 177 17.99 24.70 8.48
CA GLN A 177 18.70 23.44 8.55
C GLN A 177 18.74 22.82 7.15
N ILE A 178 19.89 22.28 6.78
CA ILE A 178 20.08 21.47 5.58
C ILE A 178 20.61 20.13 6.02
N GLY A 179 19.99 19.06 5.54
CA GLY A 179 20.39 17.72 5.92
C GLY A 179 20.27 16.71 4.80
N VAL A 180 20.77 15.52 5.09
CA VAL A 180 20.73 14.36 4.22
C VAL A 180 20.08 13.20 4.93
N PHE A 181 19.49 12.29 4.17
CA PHE A 181 18.94 11.05 4.71
C PHE A 181 19.11 9.89 3.74
N VAL A 182 19.07 8.69 4.30
CA VAL A 182 19.06 7.43 3.56
C VAL A 182 17.97 6.54 4.12
N GLY A 183 17.46 5.64 3.30
CA GLY A 183 16.46 4.70 3.78
C GLY A 183 16.20 3.56 2.82
N ARG A 184 15.36 2.67 3.30
CA ARG A 184 14.82 1.56 2.53
C ARG A 184 13.38 1.33 2.93
N THR A 185 12.52 1.16 1.91
CA THR A 185 11.11 0.81 2.10
C THR A 185 10.80 -0.41 1.25
N ARG A 186 9.97 -1.29 1.75
CA ARG A 186 9.54 -2.51 1.06
C ARG A 186 8.03 -2.57 1.07
N ALA A 187 7.44 -2.78 -0.12
CA ALA A 187 6.05 -3.18 -0.30
C ALA A 187 5.98 -4.67 -0.64
N GLN A 188 5.14 -5.41 0.05
CA GLN A 188 4.93 -6.83 -0.19
C GLN A 188 3.46 -7.21 0.03
N GLY A 189 2.84 -7.85 -0.96
CA GLY A 189 1.44 -8.23 -0.85
C GLY A 189 0.90 -8.96 -2.06
N LYS A 190 -0.40 -9.21 -2.01
CA LYS A 190 -1.17 -9.81 -3.09
C LYS A 190 -1.59 -8.75 -4.08
N THR A 191 -1.71 -9.16 -5.34
CA THR A 191 -2.22 -8.31 -6.42
C THR A 191 -3.54 -8.88 -6.93
N THR A 192 -4.51 -8.01 -7.10
CA THR A 192 -5.80 -8.32 -7.71
C THR A 192 -5.98 -7.51 -9.00
N GLY A 193 -6.97 -7.86 -9.81
CA GLY A 193 -7.33 -7.07 -10.99
C GLY A 193 -8.33 -7.76 -11.89
N LEU A 194 -8.59 -7.14 -13.05
CA LEU A 194 -9.42 -7.69 -14.10
C LEU A 194 -8.60 -8.74 -14.89
N ALA A 195 -9.02 -9.98 -14.87
CA ALA A 195 -8.40 -11.07 -15.60
C ALA A 195 -9.45 -12.08 -16.08
N LEU A 196 -9.29 -12.59 -17.31
CA LEU A 196 -10.17 -13.58 -17.91
C LEU A 196 -11.66 -13.19 -17.86
N GLY A 197 -11.97 -11.89 -17.95
CA GLY A 197 -13.33 -11.37 -17.90
C GLY A 197 -13.92 -11.21 -16.48
N TRP A 198 -13.13 -11.41 -15.42
CA TRP A 198 -13.58 -11.28 -14.04
C TRP A 198 -12.83 -10.18 -13.29
N GLU A 199 -13.54 -9.39 -12.51
CA GLU A 199 -12.98 -8.35 -11.64
C GLU A 199 -12.48 -8.92 -10.31
N ASN A 200 -11.56 -8.21 -9.66
CA ASN A 200 -11.02 -8.54 -8.34
C ASN A 200 -10.41 -9.94 -8.20
N VAL A 201 -9.93 -10.50 -9.32
CA VAL A 201 -9.25 -11.80 -9.30
C VAL A 201 -7.88 -11.63 -8.67
N GLN A 202 -7.49 -12.54 -7.77
CA GLN A 202 -6.11 -12.58 -7.29
C GLN A 202 -5.18 -13.03 -8.42
N VAL A 203 -4.47 -12.09 -9.01
CA VAL A 203 -3.63 -12.29 -10.21
C VAL A 203 -2.16 -12.56 -9.88
N GLY A 204 -1.72 -12.30 -8.64
CA GLY A 204 -0.32 -12.54 -8.30
C GLY A 204 0.10 -11.97 -6.96
N GLN A 205 1.41 -11.77 -6.83
CA GLN A 205 2.08 -11.19 -5.68
C GLN A 205 3.21 -10.28 -6.12
N ASN A 206 3.43 -9.21 -5.36
CA ASN A 206 4.54 -8.29 -5.54
C ASN A 206 5.38 -8.18 -4.29
N ARG A 207 6.69 -8.06 -4.51
CA ARG A 207 7.65 -7.64 -3.50
C ARG A 207 8.59 -6.64 -4.14
N LEU A 208 8.44 -5.39 -3.76
CA LEU A 208 9.16 -4.25 -4.31
C LEU A 208 9.95 -3.57 -3.20
N ASP A 209 11.18 -3.24 -3.48
CA ASP A 209 12.09 -2.52 -2.59
C ASP A 209 12.42 -1.16 -3.20
N ASP A 210 12.33 -0.11 -2.39
CA ASP A 210 12.79 1.25 -2.65
C ASP A 210 13.97 1.54 -1.72
N LYS A 211 15.17 1.71 -2.29
CA LYS A 211 16.36 2.20 -1.60
C LYS A 211 16.57 3.64 -2.01
N HIS A 212 16.59 4.55 -1.06
CA HIS A 212 16.61 5.97 -1.36
C HIS A 212 17.63 6.75 -0.56
N VAL A 213 18.03 7.86 -1.15
CA VAL A 213 18.84 8.92 -0.54
C VAL A 213 18.16 10.26 -0.82
N GLY A 214 18.19 11.16 0.13
CA GLY A 214 17.57 12.47 -0.05
C GLY A 214 18.32 13.58 0.64
N LEU A 215 17.94 14.79 0.20
CA LEU A 215 18.34 16.07 0.77
C LEU A 215 17.08 16.75 1.31
N TYR A 216 17.22 17.51 2.39
CA TYR A 216 16.16 18.39 2.85
C TYR A 216 16.71 19.76 3.26
N TRP A 217 15.85 20.77 3.11
CA TRP A 217 16.03 22.09 3.68
C TRP A 217 14.78 22.45 4.47
N THR A 218 14.99 22.83 5.72
CA THR A 218 13.92 23.24 6.63
C THR A 218 14.18 24.65 7.12
N PHE A 219 13.23 25.54 6.91
CA PHE A 219 13.15 26.85 7.53
C PHE A 219 12.08 26.81 8.62
N THR A 220 12.38 27.40 9.78
CA THR A 220 11.43 27.52 10.90
C THR A 220 11.50 28.94 11.47
N ASP A 221 10.35 29.61 11.60
CA ASP A 221 10.26 30.94 12.21
C ASP A 221 10.03 30.89 13.71
N SER A 222 10.15 32.07 14.40
CA SER A 222 9.97 32.19 15.85
C SER A 222 8.56 31.92 16.35
N THR A 223 7.59 31.84 15.51
CA THR A 223 6.20 31.55 15.85
C THR A 223 5.83 30.07 15.61
N GLY A 224 6.80 29.24 15.16
CA GLY A 224 6.61 27.83 14.84
C GLY A 224 6.16 27.57 13.41
N GLY A 225 6.08 28.60 12.59
CA GLY A 225 5.84 28.42 11.16
C GLY A 225 7.05 27.77 10.48
N TYR A 226 6.82 26.91 9.47
CA TYR A 226 7.89 26.24 8.77
C TYR A 226 7.66 26.15 7.27
N ILE A 227 8.76 26.00 6.55
CA ILE A 227 8.83 25.54 5.16
C ILE A 227 9.83 24.40 5.12
N ASP A 228 9.45 23.29 4.52
CA ASP A 228 10.28 22.12 4.38
C ASP A 228 10.32 21.67 2.91
N ALA A 229 11.50 21.61 2.33
CA ALA A 229 11.72 21.16 0.97
C ALA A 229 12.58 19.90 0.97
N VAL A 230 12.17 18.89 0.23
CA VAL A 230 12.82 17.58 0.15
C VAL A 230 13.01 17.19 -1.30
N ALA A 231 14.19 16.66 -1.62
CA ALA A 231 14.47 15.97 -2.87
C ALA A 231 15.01 14.57 -2.55
N MET A 232 14.40 13.56 -3.11
CA MET A 232 14.71 12.14 -2.85
C MET A 232 14.92 11.42 -4.17
N GLN A 233 16.02 10.67 -4.26
CA GLN A 233 16.32 9.75 -5.35
C GLN A 233 16.19 8.33 -4.86
N SER A 234 15.38 7.54 -5.55
CA SER A 234 15.08 6.14 -5.27
C SER A 234 15.71 5.23 -6.31
N ARG A 235 16.15 4.07 -5.88
CA ARG A 235 16.48 2.94 -6.74
C ARG A 235 15.54 1.80 -6.37
N TYR A 236 14.78 1.36 -7.38
CA TYR A 236 13.82 0.29 -7.23
C TYR A 236 14.42 -1.05 -7.62
N ASP A 237 14.15 -2.06 -6.82
CA ASP A 237 14.37 -3.46 -7.17
C ASP A 237 13.23 -4.32 -6.61
N GLY A 238 13.05 -5.51 -7.14
CA GLY A 238 12.00 -6.39 -6.65
C GLY A 238 11.63 -7.49 -7.61
N ARG A 239 10.47 -8.08 -7.36
CA ARG A 239 9.93 -9.15 -8.19
C ARG A 239 8.40 -9.08 -8.22
N VAL A 240 7.86 -9.25 -9.41
CA VAL A 240 6.45 -9.54 -9.64
C VAL A 240 6.31 -11.00 -10.06
N ARG A 241 5.29 -11.68 -9.53
CA ARG A 241 4.96 -13.05 -9.90
C ARG A 241 3.45 -13.21 -10.01
N SER A 242 2.99 -13.68 -11.18
CA SER A 242 1.58 -14.00 -11.39
C SER A 242 1.17 -15.26 -10.64
N SER A 243 -0.12 -15.46 -10.45
CA SER A 243 -0.70 -16.69 -9.87
C SER A 243 -0.41 -17.92 -10.75
N ARG A 244 -0.07 -17.73 -12.03
CA ARG A 244 0.33 -18.79 -12.95
C ARG A 244 1.83 -19.12 -12.89
N GLY A 245 2.59 -18.41 -12.03
CA GLY A 245 4.01 -18.64 -11.85
C GLY A 245 4.93 -17.81 -12.75
N LEU A 246 4.40 -17.13 -13.76
CA LEU A 246 5.17 -16.23 -14.62
C LEU A 246 5.52 -14.95 -13.89
N GLY A 247 6.60 -14.31 -14.30
CA GLY A 247 7.03 -13.05 -13.70
C GLY A 247 8.47 -12.70 -14.02
N PHE A 248 8.91 -11.56 -13.53
CA PHE A 248 10.26 -11.05 -13.73
C PHE A 248 10.74 -10.21 -12.57
N GLY A 249 12.03 -9.92 -12.56
CA GLY A 249 12.63 -8.96 -11.63
C GLY A 249 12.36 -7.53 -12.08
N ILE A 250 11.89 -6.69 -11.16
CA ILE A 250 11.71 -5.24 -11.37
C ILE A 250 13.04 -4.54 -11.09
N LYS A 251 13.39 -3.56 -11.92
CA LYS A 251 14.45 -2.57 -11.69
C LYS A 251 14.01 -1.23 -12.23
N GLY A 252 14.52 -0.18 -11.63
CA GLY A 252 14.23 1.18 -12.06
C GLY A 252 14.70 2.21 -11.06
N ASP A 253 14.38 3.45 -11.36
CA ASP A 253 14.74 4.61 -10.57
C ASP A 253 13.53 5.52 -10.38
N GLY A 254 13.54 6.30 -9.29
CA GLY A 254 12.51 7.28 -8.99
C GLY A 254 13.10 8.57 -8.46
N THR A 255 12.43 9.67 -8.74
CA THR A 255 12.75 10.97 -8.16
C THR A 255 11.48 11.54 -7.54
N SER A 256 11.57 11.99 -6.31
CA SER A 256 10.48 12.67 -5.61
C SER A 256 10.97 14.01 -5.09
N VAL A 257 10.16 15.06 -5.29
CA VAL A 257 10.40 16.40 -4.76
C VAL A 257 9.16 16.84 -4.02
N SER A 258 9.31 17.35 -2.80
CA SER A 258 8.23 17.84 -1.96
C SER A 258 8.55 19.21 -1.42
N VAL A 259 7.53 20.07 -1.35
CA VAL A 259 7.56 21.31 -0.59
C VAL A 259 6.33 21.32 0.32
N GLU A 260 6.56 21.48 1.61
CA GLU A 260 5.54 21.57 2.64
C GLU A 260 5.70 22.88 3.41
N ALA A 261 4.57 23.47 3.82
CA ALA A 261 4.55 24.62 4.72
C ALA A 261 3.41 24.46 5.71
N GLY A 262 3.64 24.93 6.92
CA GLY A 262 2.64 24.97 7.97
C GLY A 262 2.93 26.10 8.95
N LYS A 263 1.89 26.55 9.63
CA LYS A 263 2.01 27.58 10.65
C LYS A 263 0.94 27.45 11.73
N PRO A 264 1.31 27.40 13.02
CA PRO A 264 0.35 27.53 14.12
C PRO A 264 -0.29 28.93 14.07
N LEU A 265 -1.56 29.01 13.72
CA LEU A 265 -2.24 30.30 13.55
C LEU A 265 -3.20 30.63 14.71
N LEU A 266 -3.87 29.63 15.25
CA LEU A 266 -4.96 29.82 16.18
C LEU A 266 -4.69 29.07 17.49
N HIS A 267 -4.74 29.82 18.60
CA HIS A 267 -4.77 29.25 19.94
C HIS A 267 -6.23 28.90 20.29
N VAL A 268 -6.49 27.71 20.77
CA VAL A 268 -7.84 27.27 21.12
C VAL A 268 -8.21 27.81 22.50
N GLY A 269 -8.81 28.99 22.54
CA GLY A 269 -9.16 29.68 23.79
C GLY A 269 -7.93 30.00 24.64
N GLN A 270 -8.01 29.67 25.94
CA GLN A 270 -6.89 29.79 26.89
C GLN A 270 -6.19 28.43 27.15
N SER A 271 -6.41 27.43 26.27
CA SER A 271 -5.85 26.11 26.43
C SER A 271 -4.43 26.03 25.88
N ALA A 272 -3.74 24.90 26.09
CA ALA A 272 -2.43 24.63 25.54
C ALA A 272 -2.49 24.16 24.06
N TRP A 273 -3.65 24.22 23.40
CA TRP A 273 -3.87 23.68 22.07
C TRP A 273 -3.76 24.72 20.97
N TRP A 274 -3.08 24.35 19.89
CA TRP A 274 -2.88 25.16 18.69
C TRP A 274 -3.40 24.47 17.46
N LEU A 275 -4.02 25.25 16.57
CA LEU A 275 -4.43 24.80 15.25
C LEU A 275 -3.41 25.27 14.21
N GLU A 276 -2.86 24.32 13.47
CA GLU A 276 -1.83 24.50 12.48
C GLU A 276 -2.35 24.02 11.10
N PRO A 277 -2.75 24.93 10.20
CA PRO A 277 -2.96 24.60 8.81
C PRO A 277 -1.64 24.24 8.12
N GLN A 278 -1.72 23.28 7.20
CA GLN A 278 -0.59 22.74 6.45
C GLN A 278 -0.93 22.61 4.98
N VAL A 279 0.05 22.80 4.11
CA VAL A 279 -0.04 22.52 2.67
C VAL A 279 1.23 21.84 2.20
N GLN A 280 1.09 20.86 1.30
CA GLN A 280 2.21 20.14 0.71
C GLN A 280 1.94 19.89 -0.78
N VAL A 281 2.96 20.01 -1.59
CA VAL A 281 2.95 19.65 -3.01
C VAL A 281 4.10 18.69 -3.25
N ILE A 282 3.80 17.57 -3.91
CA ILE A 282 4.75 16.51 -4.20
C ILE A 282 4.75 16.26 -5.71
N TRP A 283 5.93 16.21 -6.30
CA TRP A 283 6.18 15.75 -7.65
C TRP A 283 6.96 14.46 -7.63
N GLN A 284 6.55 13.49 -8.45
CA GLN A 284 7.22 12.20 -8.56
C GLN A 284 7.41 11.78 -10.01
N ARG A 285 8.56 11.21 -10.29
CA ARG A 285 8.89 10.52 -11.54
C ARG A 285 9.31 9.10 -11.22
N THR A 286 8.72 8.13 -11.93
CA THR A 286 9.06 6.71 -11.83
C THR A 286 9.46 6.21 -13.21
N SER A 287 10.66 5.67 -13.34
CA SER A 287 11.19 5.08 -14.58
C SER A 287 11.56 3.64 -14.30
N LEU A 288 10.99 2.72 -15.06
CA LEU A 288 11.21 1.29 -14.91
C LEU A 288 11.86 0.73 -16.17
N ASP A 289 12.73 -0.23 -16.00
CA ASP A 289 13.37 -0.93 -17.11
C ASP A 289 12.37 -1.84 -17.83
N ASP A 290 12.43 -1.87 -19.14
CA ASP A 290 11.70 -2.84 -19.94
C ASP A 290 12.07 -4.27 -19.55
N ARG A 291 11.10 -5.14 -19.54
CA ARG A 291 11.24 -6.55 -19.16
C ARG A 291 10.58 -7.46 -20.18
N ARG A 292 10.81 -8.74 -20.02
CA ARG A 292 10.15 -9.79 -20.80
C ARG A 292 9.82 -10.95 -19.87
N ASP A 293 8.62 -11.45 -19.98
CA ASP A 293 8.27 -12.78 -19.47
C ASP A 293 8.36 -13.82 -20.60
N GLU A 294 7.93 -15.04 -20.35
CA GLU A 294 7.96 -16.11 -21.35
C GLU A 294 6.99 -15.89 -22.53
N VAL A 295 6.05 -14.95 -22.40
CA VAL A 295 4.95 -14.74 -23.35
C VAL A 295 5.10 -13.42 -24.11
N SER A 296 5.45 -12.32 -23.42
CA SER A 296 5.48 -10.98 -24.02
C SER A 296 6.61 -10.10 -23.48
N SER A 297 6.99 -9.11 -24.25
CA SER A 297 7.77 -7.97 -23.76
C SER A 297 6.85 -7.03 -22.97
N VAL A 298 7.39 -6.48 -21.88
CA VAL A 298 6.66 -5.56 -20.99
C VAL A 298 7.43 -4.26 -20.92
N ARG A 299 6.79 -3.17 -21.33
CA ARG A 299 7.34 -1.81 -21.31
C ARG A 299 6.57 -0.94 -20.33
N PHE A 300 7.28 -0.04 -19.68
CA PHE A 300 6.69 0.90 -18.72
C PHE A 300 6.90 2.33 -19.21
N ASP A 301 5.81 3.05 -19.43
CA ASP A 301 5.80 4.46 -19.77
C ASP A 301 4.85 5.19 -18.82
N ASN A 302 5.43 5.92 -17.86
CA ASN A 302 4.68 6.51 -16.76
C ASN A 302 4.77 8.04 -16.83
N ASP A 303 3.62 8.70 -16.75
CA ASP A 303 3.58 10.16 -16.58
C ASP A 303 4.17 10.55 -15.22
N ASN A 304 4.68 11.79 -15.15
CA ASN A 304 5.05 12.38 -13.88
C ASN A 304 3.79 12.61 -13.02
N ALA A 305 3.86 12.21 -11.75
CA ALA A 305 2.74 12.36 -10.84
C ALA A 305 2.86 13.64 -10.00
N TRP A 306 1.72 14.28 -9.76
CA TRP A 306 1.60 15.41 -8.85
C TRP A 306 0.56 15.09 -7.78
N THR A 307 0.95 15.27 -6.52
CA THR A 307 0.07 15.08 -5.37
C THR A 307 0.08 16.32 -4.50
N GLY A 308 -1.09 16.84 -4.18
CA GLY A 308 -1.30 17.94 -3.23
C GLY A 308 -1.90 17.44 -1.93
N ARG A 309 -1.54 18.04 -0.82
CA ARG A 309 -2.13 17.85 0.51
C ARG A 309 -2.50 19.19 1.12
N VAL A 310 -3.69 19.23 1.70
CA VAL A 310 -4.10 20.30 2.62
C VAL A 310 -4.47 19.65 3.94
N GLY A 311 -3.89 20.13 5.02
CA GLY A 311 -4.02 19.53 6.35
C GLY A 311 -4.35 20.54 7.44
N LEU A 312 -4.91 20.01 8.52
CA LEU A 312 -5.09 20.70 9.80
C LEU A 312 -4.51 19.82 10.90
N ARG A 313 -3.64 20.37 11.70
CA ARG A 313 -3.07 19.74 12.89
C ARG A 313 -3.49 20.49 14.13
N LEU A 314 -4.09 19.81 15.09
CA LEU A 314 -4.43 20.32 16.40
C LEU A 314 -3.46 19.72 17.42
N ALA A 315 -2.56 20.51 17.97
CA ALA A 315 -1.49 20.04 18.84
C ALA A 315 -1.54 20.74 20.20
N GLY A 316 -1.35 19.97 21.28
CA GLY A 316 -1.31 20.45 22.65
C GLY A 316 0.12 20.52 23.18
N ASP A 317 0.53 21.66 23.75
CA ASP A 317 1.85 21.87 24.34
C ASP A 317 1.81 21.73 25.85
N TYR A 318 2.40 20.65 26.37
CA TYR A 318 2.51 20.40 27.80
C TYR A 318 3.99 20.31 28.21
N GLN A 319 4.51 21.34 28.83
CA GLN A 319 5.90 21.41 29.26
C GLN A 319 6.00 21.24 30.78
N LEU A 320 6.95 20.42 31.21
CA LEU A 320 7.29 20.22 32.60
C LEU A 320 8.83 20.28 32.74
N ALA A 321 9.35 21.44 33.13
CA ALA A 321 10.80 21.73 33.19
C ALA A 321 11.50 21.43 31.85
N ASP A 322 12.49 20.51 31.83
CA ASP A 322 13.23 20.13 30.63
C ASP A 322 12.52 19.06 29.79
N ASN A 323 11.43 18.50 30.31
CA ASN A 323 10.61 17.49 29.61
C ASN A 323 9.37 18.15 29.04
N GLY A 324 8.84 17.54 27.98
CA GLY A 324 7.59 18.01 27.39
C GLY A 324 6.94 16.92 26.58
N TRP A 325 5.64 16.98 26.44
CA TRP A 325 4.92 16.09 25.56
C TRP A 325 3.84 16.86 24.81
N GLN A 326 3.61 16.46 23.57
CA GLN A 326 2.72 17.13 22.65
C GLN A 326 1.84 16.09 21.96
N PRO A 327 0.64 15.83 22.49
CA PRO A 327 -0.37 15.08 21.76
C PRO A 327 -0.90 15.91 20.61
N TYR A 328 -1.27 15.25 19.51
CA TYR A 328 -1.88 15.93 18.39
C TYR A 328 -2.88 15.05 17.63
N PHE A 329 -3.79 15.71 16.97
CA PHE A 329 -4.69 15.15 15.98
C PHE A 329 -4.40 15.81 14.64
N LYS A 330 -4.50 15.06 13.56
CA LYS A 330 -4.39 15.60 12.19
C LYS A 330 -5.53 15.12 11.31
N LEU A 331 -5.89 15.99 10.38
CA LEU A 331 -6.85 15.71 9.32
C LEU A 331 -6.27 16.25 8.02
N ASN A 332 -6.07 15.38 7.03
CA ASN A 332 -5.49 15.73 5.75
C ASN A 332 -6.42 15.34 4.61
N TYR A 333 -6.51 16.21 3.62
CA TYR A 333 -7.08 15.92 2.33
C TYR A 333 -5.97 15.78 1.30
N TRP A 334 -5.92 14.64 0.64
CA TRP A 334 -4.95 14.30 -0.40
C TRP A 334 -5.62 14.34 -1.77
N HIS A 335 -4.94 14.92 -2.76
CA HIS A 335 -5.39 14.97 -4.14
C HIS A 335 -4.25 14.64 -5.10
N GLY A 336 -4.33 13.47 -5.75
CA GLY A 336 -3.49 13.10 -6.88
C GLY A 336 -4.08 13.67 -8.17
N ARG A 337 -3.27 14.44 -8.92
CA ARG A 337 -3.67 14.98 -10.22
C ARG A 337 -3.77 13.84 -11.25
N SER A 338 -4.59 14.03 -12.27
CA SER A 338 -4.68 13.10 -13.39
C SER A 338 -3.36 13.02 -14.16
N GLY A 339 -2.89 11.82 -14.37
CA GLY A 339 -1.80 11.35 -15.17
C GLY A 339 -2.04 9.87 -15.44
N GLU A 340 -1.22 9.25 -16.23
CA GLU A 340 -1.40 7.86 -16.65
C GLU A 340 -0.12 7.07 -16.45
N ASP A 341 -0.29 5.82 -16.04
CA ASP A 341 0.75 4.78 -16.13
C ASP A 341 0.38 3.86 -17.29
N ARG A 342 1.27 3.75 -18.25
CA ARG A 342 1.09 2.90 -19.41
C ARG A 342 2.00 1.69 -19.31
N VAL A 343 1.41 0.51 -19.37
CA VAL A 343 2.17 -0.74 -19.40
C VAL A 343 1.90 -1.43 -20.74
N GLY A 344 2.90 -1.46 -21.61
CA GLY A 344 2.84 -2.08 -22.92
C GLY A 344 3.13 -3.59 -22.83
N PHE A 345 2.33 -4.39 -23.54
CA PHE A 345 2.49 -5.83 -23.71
C PHE A 345 2.61 -6.12 -25.20
N ASP A 346 3.81 -6.24 -25.72
CA ASP A 346 4.11 -6.28 -27.17
C ASP A 346 3.47 -5.09 -27.91
N ASN A 347 2.29 -5.27 -28.53
CA ASN A 347 1.57 -4.24 -29.27
C ASN A 347 0.39 -3.62 -28.50
N ASP A 348 0.00 -4.20 -27.35
CA ASP A 348 -1.12 -3.73 -26.55
C ASP A 348 -0.62 -2.83 -25.42
N THR A 349 -1.41 -1.84 -25.06
CA THR A 349 -1.10 -0.91 -23.94
C THR A 349 -2.25 -0.90 -22.95
N ILE A 350 -1.91 -1.06 -21.68
CA ILE A 350 -2.81 -0.99 -20.53
C ILE A 350 -2.57 0.32 -19.81
N ILE A 351 -3.64 1.06 -19.54
CA ILE A 351 -3.58 2.39 -18.95
C ILE A 351 -4.18 2.36 -17.53
N ASN A 352 -3.46 2.88 -16.56
CA ASN A 352 -3.94 3.11 -15.20
C ASN A 352 -3.93 4.60 -14.91
N SER A 353 -5.00 5.10 -14.27
CA SER A 353 -5.10 6.49 -13.83
C SER A 353 -4.29 6.72 -12.55
N GLN A 354 -3.57 7.85 -12.51
CA GLN A 354 -2.88 8.32 -11.30
C GLN A 354 -3.79 9.18 -10.41
N ARG A 355 -5.02 9.46 -10.84
CA ARG A 355 -5.95 10.28 -10.08
C ARG A 355 -6.36 9.60 -8.79
N SER A 356 -6.33 10.35 -7.69
CA SER A 356 -6.79 9.89 -6.38
C SER A 356 -7.33 11.05 -5.54
N ARG A 357 -8.21 10.75 -4.61
CA ARG A 357 -8.73 11.69 -3.61
C ARG A 357 -8.94 10.95 -2.31
N ALA A 358 -8.25 11.34 -1.26
CA ALA A 358 -8.33 10.63 0.01
C ALA A 358 -8.42 11.59 1.19
N LEU A 359 -9.09 11.13 2.23
CA LEU A 359 -9.10 11.74 3.55
C LEU A 359 -8.27 10.88 4.49
N GLU A 360 -7.38 11.51 5.24
CA GLU A 360 -6.54 10.90 6.27
C GLU A 360 -6.84 11.55 7.60
N ALA A 361 -7.07 10.73 8.61
CA ALA A 361 -7.19 11.17 10.00
C ALA A 361 -6.15 10.45 10.85
N GLY A 362 -5.48 11.18 11.74
CA GLY A 362 -4.42 10.63 12.55
C GLY A 362 -4.35 11.18 13.95
N VAL A 363 -3.70 10.40 14.81
CA VAL A 363 -3.38 10.77 16.18
C VAL A 363 -1.92 10.49 16.46
N GLY A 364 -1.26 11.36 17.17
CA GLY A 364 0.15 11.17 17.50
C GLY A 364 0.56 11.87 18.77
N VAL A 365 1.77 11.59 19.17
CA VAL A 365 2.42 12.20 20.32
C VAL A 365 3.89 12.41 20.05
N VAL A 366 4.40 13.56 20.47
CA VAL A 366 5.83 13.84 20.56
C VAL A 366 6.20 13.96 22.04
N GLY A 367 7.25 13.28 22.46
CA GLY A 367 7.81 13.35 23.79
C GLY A 367 9.24 13.86 23.74
N ARG A 368 9.54 14.92 24.49
CA ARG A 368 10.91 15.39 24.74
C ARG A 368 11.36 14.89 26.11
N PHE A 369 12.37 14.05 26.14
CA PHE A 369 12.90 13.46 27.38
C PHE A 369 13.93 14.34 28.06
N ASN A 370 14.66 15.12 27.28
CA ASN A 370 15.62 16.11 27.75
C ASN A 370 15.89 17.12 26.61
N ARG A 371 16.89 17.98 26.77
CA ARG A 371 17.26 18.99 25.76
C ARG A 371 17.81 18.40 24.46
N THR A 372 18.25 17.15 24.49
CA THR A 372 18.93 16.48 23.38
C THR A 372 18.04 15.45 22.69
N ILE A 373 17.20 14.73 23.43
CA ILE A 373 16.50 13.54 22.90
C ILE A 373 14.99 13.75 22.93
N SER A 374 14.37 13.50 21.79
CA SER A 374 12.92 13.40 21.63
C SER A 374 12.54 12.14 20.84
N ALA A 375 11.31 11.69 21.05
CA ALA A 375 10.70 10.61 20.28
C ALA A 375 9.29 11.02 19.88
N TYR A 376 8.80 10.41 18.81
CA TYR A 376 7.43 10.61 18.36
C TYR A 376 6.83 9.30 17.87
N ALA A 377 5.51 9.23 17.92
CA ALA A 377 4.71 8.17 17.35
C ALA A 377 3.42 8.75 16.78
N VAL A 378 2.98 8.21 15.65
CA VAL A 378 1.72 8.57 15.01
C VAL A 378 1.05 7.33 14.44
N ALA A 379 -0.27 7.32 14.45
CA ALA A 379 -1.10 6.34 13.79
C ALA A 379 -2.14 7.05 12.92
N ASP A 380 -2.25 6.62 11.68
CA ASP A 380 -3.07 7.25 10.64
C ASP A 380 -3.99 6.25 9.98
N TYR A 381 -5.16 6.74 9.58
CA TYR A 381 -6.11 6.03 8.76
C TYR A 381 -6.48 6.85 7.54
N THR A 382 -6.22 6.30 6.35
CA THR A 382 -6.54 6.93 5.07
C THR A 382 -7.62 6.17 4.33
N ARG A 383 -8.58 6.91 3.78
CA ARG A 383 -9.69 6.38 2.99
C ARG A 383 -9.91 7.20 1.72
N GLU A 384 -10.20 6.51 0.60
CA GLU A 384 -10.60 7.14 -0.66
C GLU A 384 -11.94 7.88 -0.53
N LEU A 385 -12.03 9.06 -1.18
CA LEU A 385 -13.23 9.87 -1.26
C LEU A 385 -13.83 9.84 -2.67
N GLY A 386 -15.04 9.33 -2.78
CA GLY A 386 -15.86 9.45 -4.00
C GLY A 386 -15.32 8.69 -5.21
N GLY A 387 -14.68 7.56 -5.00
CA GLY A 387 -14.27 6.65 -6.07
C GLY A 387 -15.45 5.85 -6.63
N ASP A 388 -15.32 5.39 -7.89
CA ASP A 388 -16.16 4.36 -8.47
C ASP A 388 -16.05 3.06 -7.66
N ARG A 389 -16.92 2.06 -7.90
CA ARG A 389 -16.88 0.76 -7.18
C ARG A 389 -15.50 0.09 -7.21
N ASN A 390 -14.70 0.41 -8.22
CA ASN A 390 -13.40 -0.20 -8.49
C ASN A 390 -12.22 0.67 -8.03
N GLU A 391 -12.47 1.84 -7.43
CA GLU A 391 -11.46 2.67 -6.77
C GLU A 391 -11.60 2.51 -5.26
N LYS A 392 -10.56 2.05 -4.60
CA LYS A 392 -10.53 1.87 -3.16
C LYS A 392 -9.15 2.21 -2.62
N ARG A 393 -9.13 2.93 -1.54
CA ARG A 393 -7.91 3.17 -0.76
C ARG A 393 -8.26 3.05 0.72
N ARG A 394 -7.66 2.11 1.37
CA ARG A 394 -7.71 1.95 2.81
C ARG A 394 -6.29 1.65 3.29
N ILE A 395 -5.73 2.59 4.02
CA ILE A 395 -4.37 2.47 4.56
C ILE A 395 -4.46 2.72 6.06
N ILE A 396 -3.85 1.85 6.83
CA ILE A 396 -3.53 2.06 8.24
C ILE A 396 -2.02 2.19 8.32
N GLU A 397 -1.54 3.31 8.81
CA GLU A 397 -0.12 3.61 8.92
C GLU A 397 0.27 3.84 10.38
N GLY A 398 1.45 3.38 10.75
CA GLY A 398 2.13 3.70 11.99
C GLY A 398 3.53 4.24 11.68
N ASN A 399 3.92 5.31 12.36
CA ASN A 399 5.23 5.94 12.22
C ASN A 399 5.81 6.21 13.61
N ILE A 400 7.04 5.76 13.84
CA ILE A 400 7.75 5.96 15.10
C ILE A 400 9.14 6.49 14.78
N GLY A 401 9.55 7.54 15.48
CA GLY A 401 10.88 8.10 15.27
C GLY A 401 11.54 8.58 16.54
N LEU A 402 12.85 8.68 16.43
CA LEU A 402 13.75 9.24 17.45
C LEU A 402 14.53 10.38 16.84
N ARG A 403 14.82 11.36 17.65
CA ARG A 403 15.59 12.53 17.27
C ARG A 403 16.58 12.89 18.38
N ALA A 404 17.80 13.24 17.98
CA ALA A 404 18.84 13.76 18.84
C ALA A 404 19.34 15.10 18.30
N ASP A 405 19.39 16.11 19.17
CA ASP A 405 19.81 17.50 18.88
C ASP A 405 21.10 17.82 19.64
N TRP A 406 22.09 18.51 19.00
CA TRP A 406 23.36 18.93 19.61
C TRP A 406 23.94 20.22 19.04
#